data_748e65ed5a2c3bf06ba8af9a9e0319c3
#
_entry.id   748e65ed5a2c3bf06ba8af9a9e0319c3
#
_cell.length_a   1.000
_cell.length_b   1.000
_cell.length_c   1.000
_cell.angle_alpha   90.00
_cell.angle_beta   90.00
_cell.angle_gamma   90.00
#
_symmetry.space_group_name_H-M   'P 1'
#
loop_
_entity.id
_entity.type
_entity.pdbx_description
1 polymer ?
#
loop_
_entity_poly.entity_id
_entity_poly.type
_entity_poly.pdbx_seq_one_letter_code
_entity_poly.pdbx_strand_id
1 'polypeptide(L)'
;MKKRVDRICSFLMACLLLIHISCTENNSVEDPRQELPENIQSSLQELYPDEIPQSTEQLIDPNTSEVCYFVSFSDGTYFVFNAAGEWTSVYCYTKVLPASIQTTYKDAIRQIESETSSPIQALDKTLYGIAFGLEDQRWLAYSTADKKLLGEEMEHNTGLQPNEYLPGSVYFFVSSSFDTEIEHVIVPQDENQSDFRYSLWLSNHIVVDFNQDNDWLEIRHAEKTYLPDSFYSLLPGDVVEQLTEDCPEKNIYLVRQIKSEQTIQYEFETDEQKSWCYAIPDPDYTPPTIFPDKGIRAFIDKYFGITSSVFMVLPLDTKDRVIVSLPNGFNFTVNMQGEWINIDNHNLGWSALKEELISSKILKAVEEKYQTTITSITRPLDQPQVQYILADEGDQVYYVYSATEFVAQDSPRTSYEKAYRYIRQHYPAEISFRLSYEQGRYQTTLEDGTLLLFDGKGELIK
;
A
#
# COMPACT_ATOMS: atom_id res chain seq x y z
N MET A 1 5.82 5.76 5.50
CA MET A 1 6.30 5.12 6.70
C MET A 1 7.64 5.59 7.21
N LYS A 2 8.56 5.99 6.42
CA LYS A 2 9.53 6.94 6.97
C LYS A 2 8.79 7.96 7.84
N LYS A 3 7.55 8.29 7.47
CA LYS A 3 6.62 9.05 8.31
C LYS A 3 6.05 8.31 9.54
N ARG A 4 5.97 6.97 9.58
CA ARG A 4 5.45 6.23 10.75
C ARG A 4 6.58 5.94 11.74
N VAL A 5 7.71 5.44 11.26
CA VAL A 5 8.91 5.19 12.08
C VAL A 5 9.61 6.51 12.43
N ASP A 6 9.76 7.46 11.47
CA ASP A 6 10.25 8.81 11.78
C ASP A 6 9.26 9.58 12.69
N ARG A 7 7.95 9.30 12.63
CA ARG A 7 6.98 9.90 13.54
C ARG A 7 6.96 9.22 14.91
N ILE A 8 7.08 7.90 14.99
CA ILE A 8 7.25 7.20 16.27
C ILE A 8 8.62 7.54 16.86
N CYS A 9 9.70 7.52 16.10
CA CYS A 9 11.03 7.95 16.55
C CYS A 9 11.12 9.47 16.77
N SER A 10 10.52 10.31 15.92
CA SER A 10 10.44 11.76 16.15
C SER A 10 9.50 12.11 17.30
N PHE A 11 8.45 11.33 17.50
CA PHE A 11 7.53 11.48 18.62
C PHE A 11 8.19 11.02 19.92
N LEU A 12 8.89 9.88 19.94
CA LEU A 12 9.75 9.43 21.05
C LEU A 12 10.88 10.43 21.34
N MET A 13 11.47 11.04 20.32
CA MET A 13 12.51 12.06 20.49
C MET A 13 11.93 13.41 20.96
N ALA A 14 10.70 13.77 20.57
CA ALA A 14 9.96 14.93 21.09
C ALA A 14 9.53 14.72 22.54
N CYS A 15 9.07 13.52 22.89
CA CYS A 15 8.75 13.15 24.27
C CYS A 15 10.00 13.16 25.17
N LEU A 16 11.14 12.67 24.70
CA LEU A 16 12.43 12.74 25.42
C LEU A 16 12.93 14.18 25.63
N LEU A 17 12.63 15.11 24.72
CA LEU A 17 12.97 16.53 24.85
C LEU A 17 12.03 17.29 25.78
N LEU A 18 10.79 16.86 25.95
CA LEU A 18 9.82 17.46 26.89
C LEU A 18 10.06 17.06 28.35
N ILE A 19 10.70 15.93 28.62
CA ILE A 19 11.06 15.47 29.98
C ILE A 19 12.09 16.39 30.64
N HIS A 20 12.79 17.27 29.91
CA HIS A 20 13.80 18.17 30.48
C HIS A 20 13.29 19.58 30.88
N ILE A 21 12.00 19.89 30.79
CA ILE A 21 11.50 21.26 31.05
C ILE A 21 10.55 21.35 32.26
N SER A 22 10.32 20.30 33.01
CA SER A 22 9.47 20.39 34.21
C SER A 22 10.24 20.06 35.51
N CYS A 23 11.16 20.94 35.89
CA CYS A 23 11.56 21.05 37.29
C CYS A 23 10.93 22.29 37.88
N THR A 24 9.75 22.16 38.46
CA THR A 24 9.24 23.05 39.52
C THR A 24 8.72 22.20 40.66
N GLU A 25 9.37 22.37 41.79
CA GLU A 25 9.04 21.76 43.07
C GLU A 25 7.59 22.02 43.45
N ASN A 26 6.81 20.94 43.69
CA ASN A 26 5.94 20.85 44.85
C ASN A 26 5.50 19.40 45.10
N ASN A 27 5.81 18.93 46.30
CA ASN A 27 5.61 17.59 46.83
C ASN A 27 4.16 17.22 47.03
N SER A 28 3.61 16.48 46.14
CA SER A 28 2.85 15.25 46.33
C SER A 28 3.06 14.47 45.06
N VAL A 29 3.78 13.37 45.12
CA VAL A 29 3.87 12.47 43.95
C VAL A 29 2.49 11.85 43.81
N GLU A 30 1.60 12.51 43.07
CA GLU A 30 0.35 11.93 42.65
C GLU A 30 0.70 10.70 41.80
N ASP A 31 0.14 9.55 42.17
CA ASP A 31 0.36 8.31 41.43
C ASP A 31 -0.13 8.51 39.98
N PRO A 32 0.75 8.44 38.95
CA PRO A 32 0.37 8.69 37.56
C PRO A 32 -0.80 7.81 37.07
N ARG A 33 -1.05 6.69 37.75
CA ARG A 33 -2.21 5.85 37.45
C ARG A 33 -3.55 6.58 37.63
N GLN A 34 -3.63 7.59 38.52
CA GLN A 34 -4.87 8.32 38.74
C GLN A 34 -5.31 9.19 37.55
N GLU A 35 -4.41 9.47 36.60
CA GLU A 35 -4.71 10.20 35.37
C GLU A 35 -5.28 9.29 34.27
N LEU A 36 -5.22 7.97 34.44
CA LEU A 36 -5.70 6.99 33.48
C LEU A 36 -7.19 6.64 33.71
N PRO A 37 -7.94 6.28 32.67
CA PRO A 37 -9.26 5.69 32.81
C PRO A 37 -9.24 4.43 33.68
N GLU A 38 -10.32 4.17 34.44
CA GLU A 38 -10.41 3.04 35.38
C GLU A 38 -10.17 1.67 34.73
N ASN A 39 -10.62 1.49 33.49
CA ASN A 39 -10.39 0.27 32.74
C ASN A 39 -8.90 0.03 32.47
N ILE A 40 -8.14 1.08 32.15
CA ILE A 40 -6.69 0.96 31.94
C ILE A 40 -5.96 0.73 33.26
N GLN A 41 -6.37 1.42 34.34
CA GLN A 41 -5.82 1.17 35.68
C GLN A 41 -5.99 -0.31 36.08
N SER A 42 -7.18 -0.86 35.82
CA SER A 42 -7.48 -2.28 36.10
C SER A 42 -6.61 -3.22 35.27
N SER A 43 -6.47 -2.95 33.98
CA SER A 43 -5.60 -3.74 33.09
C SER A 43 -4.13 -3.67 33.50
N LEU A 44 -3.62 -2.51 33.88
CA LEU A 44 -2.25 -2.37 34.40
C LEU A 44 -2.04 -3.12 35.70
N GLN A 45 -3.02 -3.09 36.62
CA GLN A 45 -2.94 -3.83 37.87
C GLN A 45 -2.88 -5.35 37.64
N GLU A 46 -3.51 -5.85 36.59
CA GLU A 46 -3.45 -7.27 36.22
C GLU A 46 -2.13 -7.62 35.49
N LEU A 47 -1.69 -6.75 34.58
CA LEU A 47 -0.52 -7.00 33.73
C LEU A 47 0.81 -6.75 34.44
N TYR A 48 0.89 -5.71 35.28
CA TYR A 48 2.11 -5.26 35.92
C TYR A 48 1.85 -4.72 37.34
N PRO A 49 1.38 -5.61 38.28
CA PRO A 49 0.84 -5.20 39.58
C PRO A 49 1.83 -4.50 40.50
N ASP A 50 3.11 -4.90 40.44
CA ASP A 50 4.13 -4.47 41.39
C ASP A 50 4.86 -3.19 40.99
N GLU A 51 4.57 -2.64 39.80
CA GLU A 51 5.28 -1.48 39.26
C GLU A 51 4.37 -0.25 39.19
N ILE A 52 4.93 0.90 39.51
CA ILE A 52 4.25 2.19 39.40
C ILE A 52 4.71 2.87 38.11
N PRO A 53 3.77 3.36 37.27
CA PRO A 53 4.12 4.12 36.07
C PRO A 53 4.99 5.32 36.38
N GLN A 54 5.97 5.57 35.55
CA GLN A 54 6.78 6.78 35.58
C GLN A 54 6.08 7.93 34.89
N SER A 55 5.39 7.64 33.75
CA SER A 55 4.58 8.61 33.04
C SER A 55 3.39 7.95 32.36
N THR A 56 2.35 8.73 32.15
CA THR A 56 1.16 8.38 31.39
C THR A 56 0.85 9.50 30.41
N GLU A 57 0.56 9.15 29.16
CA GLU A 57 0.22 10.12 28.12
C GLU A 57 -1.01 9.63 27.34
N GLN A 58 -1.95 10.53 27.09
CA GLN A 58 -3.03 10.28 26.14
C GLN A 58 -2.63 10.78 24.77
N LEU A 59 -2.73 9.94 23.77
CA LEU A 59 -2.35 10.22 22.40
C LEU A 59 -3.51 9.95 21.45
N ILE A 60 -3.44 10.52 20.27
CA ILE A 60 -4.35 10.18 19.18
C ILE A 60 -3.53 9.48 18.12
N ASP A 61 -3.90 8.25 17.79
CA ASP A 61 -3.28 7.52 16.67
C ASP A 61 -3.51 8.32 15.37
N PRO A 62 -2.44 8.76 14.70
CA PRO A 62 -2.57 9.59 13.51
C PRO A 62 -3.20 8.86 12.31
N ASN A 63 -3.28 7.53 12.34
CA ASN A 63 -3.83 6.74 11.25
C ASN A 63 -5.30 6.42 11.45
N THR A 64 -5.67 5.99 12.68
CA THR A 64 -7.05 5.61 13.00
C THR A 64 -7.86 6.77 13.59
N SER A 65 -7.19 7.85 14.04
CA SER A 65 -7.78 8.94 14.82
C SER A 65 -8.38 8.46 16.16
N GLU A 66 -8.04 7.28 16.61
CA GLU A 66 -8.47 6.71 17.88
C GLU A 66 -7.59 7.19 19.02
N VAL A 67 -8.20 7.27 20.21
CA VAL A 67 -7.48 7.61 21.43
C VAL A 67 -6.74 6.38 21.92
N CYS A 68 -5.44 6.54 22.18
CA CYS A 68 -4.61 5.55 22.84
C CYS A 68 -3.90 6.15 24.06
N TYR A 69 -3.46 5.30 24.97
CA TYR A 69 -2.77 5.68 26.17
C TYR A 69 -1.41 5.00 26.22
N PHE A 70 -0.37 5.80 26.35
CA PHE A 70 1.00 5.37 26.52
C PHE A 70 1.36 5.41 28.00
N VAL A 71 1.85 4.28 28.53
CA VAL A 71 2.24 4.14 29.94
C VAL A 71 3.65 3.62 30.03
N SER A 72 4.57 4.41 30.56
CA SER A 72 5.98 4.03 30.72
C SER A 72 6.35 3.77 32.17
N PHE A 73 7.37 2.93 32.38
CA PHE A 73 7.91 2.52 33.67
C PHE A 73 9.39 2.86 33.76
N SER A 74 9.89 2.99 35.00
CA SER A 74 11.29 3.35 35.29
C SER A 74 12.33 2.35 34.78
N ASP A 75 11.90 1.11 34.51
CA ASP A 75 12.74 0.03 34.00
C ASP A 75 12.85 0.01 32.47
N GLY A 76 12.24 0.97 31.78
CA GLY A 76 12.22 1.04 30.32
C GLY A 76 11.09 0.22 29.67
N THR A 77 10.23 -0.44 30.47
CA THR A 77 9.03 -1.07 29.97
C THR A 77 7.98 0.00 29.64
N TYR A 78 7.23 -0.20 28.54
CA TYR A 78 6.03 0.59 28.30
C TYR A 78 4.92 -0.24 27.64
N PHE A 79 3.69 0.23 27.88
CA PHE A 79 2.48 -0.32 27.30
C PHE A 79 1.76 0.74 26.48
N VAL A 80 1.10 0.31 25.43
CA VAL A 80 0.11 1.11 24.71
C VAL A 80 -1.26 0.45 24.92
N PHE A 81 -2.26 1.25 25.27
CA PHE A 81 -3.64 0.79 25.46
C PHE A 81 -4.57 1.51 24.48
N ASN A 82 -5.57 0.82 23.99
CA ASN A 82 -6.69 1.46 23.29
C ASN A 82 -7.67 2.09 24.31
N ALA A 83 -8.68 2.81 23.81
CA ALA A 83 -9.69 3.45 24.66
C ALA A 83 -10.55 2.45 25.46
N ALA A 84 -10.64 1.19 25.03
CA ALA A 84 -11.33 0.13 25.75
C ALA A 84 -10.53 -0.41 26.95
N GLY A 85 -9.27 0.01 27.11
CA GLY A 85 -8.38 -0.45 28.18
C GLY A 85 -7.67 -1.76 27.85
N GLU A 86 -7.71 -2.20 26.60
CA GLU A 86 -6.95 -3.35 26.14
C GLU A 86 -5.57 -2.90 25.73
N TRP A 87 -4.54 -3.60 26.15
CA TRP A 87 -3.20 -3.34 25.64
C TRP A 87 -3.10 -3.74 24.17
N THR A 88 -2.43 -2.91 23.38
CA THR A 88 -2.14 -3.17 21.96
C THR A 88 -0.67 -3.46 21.73
N SER A 89 0.21 -2.81 22.51
CA SER A 89 1.65 -2.98 22.41
C SER A 89 2.32 -3.05 23.78
N VAL A 90 3.37 -3.85 23.87
CA VAL A 90 4.25 -3.98 25.07
C VAL A 90 5.69 -4.00 24.62
N TYR A 91 6.53 -3.18 25.23
CA TYR A 91 7.97 -3.11 24.92
C TYR A 91 8.80 -3.15 26.20
N CYS A 92 9.80 -4.02 26.24
CA CYS A 92 10.64 -4.30 27.40
C CYS A 92 12.11 -4.34 26.99
N TYR A 93 12.67 -3.21 26.60
CA TYR A 93 14.04 -3.16 26.05
C TYR A 93 15.16 -3.57 27.01
N THR A 94 14.92 -3.60 28.31
CA THR A 94 15.95 -3.87 29.31
C THR A 94 15.66 -5.08 30.18
N LYS A 95 14.49 -5.70 30.05
CA LYS A 95 14.04 -6.79 30.92
C LYS A 95 13.23 -7.85 30.16
N VAL A 96 12.95 -8.90 30.91
CA VAL A 96 12.06 -9.98 30.52
C VAL A 96 10.61 -9.45 30.49
N LEU A 97 9.83 -9.92 29.53
CA LEU A 97 8.39 -9.63 29.44
C LEU A 97 7.67 -9.82 30.78
N PRO A 98 6.62 -9.03 31.09
CA PRO A 98 5.80 -9.22 32.28
C PRO A 98 5.30 -10.66 32.45
N ALA A 99 5.26 -11.16 33.69
CA ALA A 99 4.92 -12.55 33.97
C ALA A 99 3.52 -12.95 33.47
N SER A 100 2.57 -12.02 33.48
CA SER A 100 1.23 -12.20 32.94
C SER A 100 1.26 -12.45 31.43
N ILE A 101 2.03 -11.65 30.68
CA ILE A 101 2.24 -11.78 29.23
C ILE A 101 2.92 -13.12 28.93
N GLN A 102 4.01 -13.46 29.66
CA GLN A 102 4.69 -14.75 29.50
C GLN A 102 3.77 -15.94 29.72
N THR A 103 2.87 -15.84 30.70
CA THR A 103 1.92 -16.90 31.00
C THR A 103 0.88 -17.05 29.90
N THR A 104 0.34 -15.94 29.43
CA THR A 104 -0.69 -15.91 28.38
C THR A 104 -0.17 -16.45 27.06
N TYR A 105 1.05 -16.06 26.67
CA TYR A 105 1.65 -16.42 25.38
C TYR A 105 2.74 -17.49 25.48
N LYS A 106 2.71 -18.30 26.55
CA LYS A 106 3.73 -19.30 26.87
C LYS A 106 4.09 -20.23 25.70
N ASP A 107 3.11 -20.72 24.98
CA ASP A 107 3.33 -21.67 23.88
C ASP A 107 3.95 -20.96 22.66
N ALA A 108 3.50 -19.73 22.35
CA ALA A 108 4.08 -18.90 21.31
C ALA A 108 5.54 -18.55 21.63
N ILE A 109 5.80 -18.10 22.86
CA ILE A 109 7.14 -17.76 23.34
C ILE A 109 8.08 -18.96 23.20
N ARG A 110 7.65 -20.14 23.62
CA ARG A 110 8.46 -21.37 23.49
C ARG A 110 8.74 -21.74 22.04
N GLN A 111 7.75 -21.58 21.16
CA GLN A 111 7.97 -21.83 19.74
C GLN A 111 9.01 -20.87 19.18
N ILE A 112 8.89 -19.56 19.45
CA ILE A 112 9.84 -18.55 19.00
C ILE A 112 11.25 -18.78 19.56
N GLU A 113 11.36 -19.10 20.87
CA GLU A 113 12.64 -19.44 21.51
C GLU A 113 13.28 -20.70 20.93
N SER A 114 12.50 -21.62 20.36
CA SER A 114 13.03 -22.80 19.66
C SER A 114 13.54 -22.48 18.25
N GLU A 115 13.00 -21.45 17.61
CA GLU A 115 13.36 -21.02 16.24
C GLU A 115 14.47 -19.95 16.24
N THR A 116 14.63 -19.22 17.34
CA THR A 116 15.62 -18.14 17.45
C THR A 116 16.27 -18.12 18.83
N SER A 117 17.53 -17.72 18.87
CA SER A 117 18.27 -17.48 20.13
C SER A 117 18.14 -16.04 20.63
N SER A 118 17.43 -15.18 19.90
CA SER A 118 17.28 -13.76 20.27
C SER A 118 16.14 -13.60 21.29
N PRO A 119 16.37 -12.88 22.39
CA PRO A 119 15.34 -12.58 23.39
C PRO A 119 14.16 -11.80 22.80
N ILE A 120 12.96 -12.08 23.29
CA ILE A 120 11.76 -11.31 22.96
C ILE A 120 11.73 -10.03 23.82
N GLN A 121 11.60 -8.88 23.16
CA GLN A 121 11.58 -7.57 23.83
C GLN A 121 10.29 -6.79 23.60
N ALA A 122 9.48 -7.19 22.63
CA ALA A 122 8.24 -6.48 22.31
C ALA A 122 7.14 -7.44 21.83
N LEU A 123 5.90 -7.01 22.01
CA LEU A 123 4.71 -7.64 21.45
C LEU A 123 3.77 -6.55 20.94
N ASP A 124 3.25 -6.75 19.74
CA ASP A 124 2.18 -5.95 19.15
C ASP A 124 1.00 -6.85 18.78
N LYS A 125 -0.22 -6.47 19.18
CA LYS A 125 -1.44 -7.13 18.70
C LYS A 125 -1.71 -6.69 17.26
N THR A 126 -2.03 -7.66 16.43
CA THR A 126 -2.22 -7.46 14.98
C THR A 126 -3.45 -8.23 14.51
N LEU A 127 -3.83 -8.07 13.24
CA LEU A 127 -4.93 -8.83 12.63
C LEU A 127 -4.69 -10.34 12.62
N TYR A 128 -3.44 -10.79 12.51
CA TYR A 128 -3.09 -12.22 12.52
C TYR A 128 -2.91 -12.79 13.93
N GLY A 129 -2.87 -11.95 14.95
CA GLY A 129 -2.66 -12.34 16.33
C GLY A 129 -1.61 -11.47 17.02
N ILE A 130 -0.38 -11.94 17.13
CA ILE A 130 0.71 -11.21 17.82
C ILE A 130 1.96 -11.14 16.94
N ALA A 131 2.53 -9.95 16.82
CA ALA A 131 3.90 -9.73 16.36
C ALA A 131 4.83 -9.74 17.57
N PHE A 132 5.91 -10.52 17.52
CA PHE A 132 6.95 -10.60 18.54
C PHE A 132 8.21 -9.91 18.06
N GLY A 133 8.58 -8.80 18.71
CA GLY A 133 9.83 -8.08 18.46
C GLY A 133 10.98 -8.69 19.24
N LEU A 134 12.07 -8.99 18.55
CA LEU A 134 13.27 -9.60 19.10
C LEU A 134 14.39 -8.56 19.35
N GLU A 135 15.36 -8.91 20.22
CA GLU A 135 16.52 -8.06 20.50
C GLU A 135 17.37 -7.75 19.25
N ASP A 136 17.40 -8.67 18.28
CA ASP A 136 18.10 -8.50 17.01
C ASP A 136 17.31 -7.66 15.97
N GLN A 137 16.22 -7.01 16.43
CA GLN A 137 15.34 -6.13 15.66
C GLN A 137 14.43 -6.86 14.64
N ARG A 138 14.43 -8.19 14.60
CA ARG A 138 13.45 -8.93 13.82
C ARG A 138 12.10 -8.98 14.52
N TRP A 139 11.06 -8.97 13.72
CA TRP A 139 9.68 -9.18 14.17
C TRP A 139 9.11 -10.45 13.57
N LEU A 140 8.55 -11.28 14.41
CA LEU A 140 7.97 -12.56 14.03
C LEU A 140 6.45 -12.56 14.23
N ALA A 141 5.72 -12.97 13.21
CA ALA A 141 4.27 -13.06 13.21
C ALA A 141 3.82 -14.41 13.74
N TYR A 142 2.92 -14.41 14.73
CA TYR A 142 2.33 -15.60 15.32
C TYR A 142 0.80 -15.56 15.25
N SER A 143 0.18 -16.56 14.61
CA SER A 143 -1.27 -16.74 14.61
C SER A 143 -1.75 -17.28 15.95
N THR A 144 -2.55 -16.48 16.66
CA THR A 144 -3.20 -16.92 17.90
C THR A 144 -4.33 -17.90 17.64
N ALA A 145 -4.97 -17.80 16.48
CA ALA A 145 -6.05 -18.70 16.05
C ALA A 145 -5.51 -20.11 15.72
N ASP A 146 -4.44 -20.18 14.92
CA ASP A 146 -3.84 -21.45 14.47
C ASP A 146 -2.77 -21.97 15.41
N LYS A 147 -2.36 -21.17 16.41
CA LYS A 147 -1.30 -21.46 17.38
C LYS A 147 0.03 -21.83 16.71
N LYS A 148 0.41 -21.11 15.70
CA LYS A 148 1.64 -21.35 14.94
C LYS A 148 2.38 -20.06 14.57
N LEU A 149 3.68 -20.17 14.43
CA LEU A 149 4.53 -19.14 13.83
C LEU A 149 4.23 -19.07 12.34
N LEU A 150 3.97 -17.86 11.84
CA LEU A 150 3.67 -17.60 10.43
C LEU A 150 4.92 -17.25 9.64
N GLY A 151 5.86 -16.51 10.24
CA GLY A 151 7.06 -16.05 9.58
C GLY A 151 7.55 -14.69 10.09
N GLU A 152 8.33 -13.98 9.28
CA GLU A 152 8.80 -12.63 9.58
C GLU A 152 7.77 -11.59 9.11
N GLU A 153 7.50 -10.62 9.96
CA GLU A 153 6.60 -9.51 9.66
C GLU A 153 7.39 -8.35 9.04
N MET A 154 7.11 -8.06 7.78
CA MET A 154 7.97 -7.19 6.97
C MET A 154 7.83 -5.70 7.28
N GLU A 155 6.65 -5.24 7.68
CA GLU A 155 6.43 -3.84 7.97
C GLU A 155 7.26 -3.37 9.17
N HIS A 156 7.25 -4.14 10.25
CA HIS A 156 8.07 -3.87 11.42
C HIS A 156 9.57 -4.02 11.13
N ASN A 157 9.95 -5.05 10.36
CA ASN A 157 11.35 -5.34 10.06
C ASN A 157 12.00 -4.28 9.15
N THR A 158 11.26 -3.75 8.19
CA THR A 158 11.81 -2.84 7.18
C THR A 158 11.46 -1.38 7.41
N GLY A 159 10.37 -1.12 8.10
CA GLY A 159 9.80 0.22 8.21
C GLY A 159 9.29 0.79 6.89
N LEU A 160 9.16 -0.04 5.85
CA LEU A 160 8.70 0.34 4.51
C LEU A 160 7.21 0.03 4.33
N GLN A 161 6.56 0.72 3.41
CA GLN A 161 5.19 0.38 3.01
C GLN A 161 5.17 -0.85 2.09
N PRO A 162 4.08 -1.65 2.06
CA PRO A 162 3.99 -2.81 1.20
C PRO A 162 4.33 -2.56 -0.28
N ASN A 163 3.91 -1.43 -0.82
CA ASN A 163 4.21 -1.01 -2.19
C ASN A 163 5.69 -0.68 -2.45
N GLU A 164 6.51 -0.54 -1.41
CA GLU A 164 7.93 -0.21 -1.54
C GLU A 164 8.82 -1.45 -1.65
N TYR A 165 8.33 -2.63 -1.21
CA TYR A 165 9.13 -3.87 -1.22
C TYR A 165 8.43 -5.07 -1.87
N LEU A 166 7.09 -5.08 -1.99
CA LEU A 166 6.41 -6.14 -2.72
C LEU A 166 6.67 -6.05 -4.22
N PRO A 167 6.71 -7.17 -4.94
CA PRO A 167 6.66 -7.15 -6.39
C PRO A 167 5.44 -6.38 -6.88
N GLY A 168 5.63 -5.54 -7.90
CA GLY A 168 4.56 -4.74 -8.45
C GLY A 168 3.33 -5.55 -8.90
N SER A 169 3.57 -6.77 -9.42
CA SER A 169 2.49 -7.71 -9.77
C SER A 169 1.62 -8.10 -8.58
N VAL A 170 2.25 -8.40 -7.44
CA VAL A 170 1.56 -8.79 -6.20
C VAL A 170 0.75 -7.62 -5.64
N TYR A 171 1.40 -6.46 -5.52
CA TYR A 171 0.73 -5.25 -5.01
C TYR A 171 -0.46 -4.84 -5.89
N PHE A 172 -0.26 -4.83 -7.22
CA PHE A 172 -1.29 -4.51 -8.19
C PHE A 172 -2.47 -5.48 -8.13
N PHE A 173 -2.19 -6.80 -8.08
CA PHE A 173 -3.23 -7.81 -7.96
C PHE A 173 -4.14 -7.52 -6.77
N VAL A 174 -3.58 -7.28 -5.60
CA VAL A 174 -4.36 -7.03 -4.38
C VAL A 174 -5.14 -5.72 -4.48
N SER A 175 -4.48 -4.63 -4.87
CA SER A 175 -5.12 -3.31 -4.95
C SER A 175 -6.22 -3.22 -6.04
N SER A 176 -6.13 -4.05 -7.10
CA SER A 176 -7.17 -4.10 -8.14
C SER A 176 -8.31 -5.07 -7.84
N SER A 177 -8.06 -6.08 -7.01
CA SER A 177 -9.03 -7.15 -6.72
C SER A 177 -9.83 -6.89 -5.45
N PHE A 178 -9.22 -6.19 -4.48
CA PHE A 178 -9.82 -5.89 -3.19
C PHE A 178 -9.75 -4.38 -2.94
N ASP A 179 -10.89 -3.76 -2.66
CA ASP A 179 -10.98 -2.33 -2.33
C ASP A 179 -10.60 -2.11 -0.86
N THR A 180 -9.31 -2.37 -0.55
CA THR A 180 -8.80 -2.37 0.84
C THR A 180 -7.28 -2.21 0.85
N GLU A 181 -6.72 -1.84 2.01
CA GLU A 181 -5.29 -1.66 2.21
C GLU A 181 -4.62 -2.95 2.69
N ILE A 182 -3.34 -3.12 2.34
CA ILE A 182 -2.49 -4.17 2.90
C ILE A 182 -1.94 -3.64 4.22
N GLU A 183 -2.32 -4.28 5.34
CA GLU A 183 -1.84 -3.89 6.67
C GLU A 183 -0.56 -4.61 7.06
N HIS A 184 -0.48 -5.92 6.75
CA HIS A 184 0.69 -6.70 7.11
C HIS A 184 1.12 -7.61 5.96
N VAL A 185 2.43 -7.78 5.84
CA VAL A 185 3.06 -8.73 4.93
C VAL A 185 3.96 -9.67 5.73
N ILE A 186 3.66 -10.95 5.65
CA ILE A 186 4.42 -11.99 6.34
C ILE A 186 5.22 -12.79 5.31
N VAL A 187 6.49 -13.00 5.59
CA VAL A 187 7.41 -13.80 4.78
C VAL A 187 7.84 -15.02 5.61
N PRO A 188 7.82 -16.25 5.08
CA PRO A 188 8.25 -17.43 5.82
C PRO A 188 9.74 -17.32 6.17
N GLN A 189 10.13 -17.82 7.35
CA GLN A 189 11.54 -17.82 7.76
C GLN A 189 12.43 -18.71 6.89
N ASP A 190 11.88 -19.79 6.37
CA ASP A 190 12.55 -20.69 5.43
C ASP A 190 11.73 -20.79 4.15
N GLU A 191 12.15 -20.05 3.13
CA GLU A 191 11.50 -20.03 1.81
C GLU A 191 11.46 -21.42 1.13
N ASN A 192 12.36 -22.33 1.49
CA ASN A 192 12.42 -23.68 0.90
C ASN A 192 11.46 -24.67 1.57
N GLN A 193 10.95 -24.35 2.75
CA GLN A 193 10.01 -25.18 3.49
C GLN A 193 8.58 -24.67 3.46
N SER A 194 8.35 -23.51 2.87
CA SER A 194 7.03 -22.88 2.80
C SER A 194 6.42 -23.00 1.40
N ASP A 195 5.12 -23.27 1.37
CA ASP A 195 4.33 -23.27 0.13
C ASP A 195 4.09 -21.83 -0.38
N PHE A 196 4.21 -20.82 0.49
CA PHE A 196 4.01 -19.43 0.13
C PHE A 196 5.30 -18.60 0.26
N ARG A 197 5.39 -17.55 -0.54
CA ARG A 197 6.43 -16.52 -0.49
C ARG A 197 5.99 -15.29 0.29
N TYR A 198 4.75 -14.89 0.11
CA TYR A 198 4.13 -13.75 0.80
C TYR A 198 2.75 -14.17 1.31
N SER A 199 2.43 -13.80 2.55
CA SER A 199 1.08 -13.83 3.10
C SER A 199 0.68 -12.39 3.42
N LEU A 200 -0.29 -11.86 2.68
CA LEU A 200 -0.76 -10.48 2.77
C LEU A 200 -2.04 -10.43 3.58
N TRP A 201 -2.04 -9.64 4.65
CA TRP A 201 -3.19 -9.44 5.53
C TRP A 201 -3.78 -8.06 5.25
N LEU A 202 -5.04 -8.03 4.84
CA LEU A 202 -5.73 -6.83 4.41
C LEU A 202 -6.60 -6.27 5.55
N SER A 203 -6.88 -4.97 5.54
CA SER A 203 -7.66 -4.28 6.59
C SER A 203 -9.09 -4.80 6.76
N ASN A 204 -9.63 -5.48 5.76
CA ASN A 204 -10.93 -6.15 5.81
C ASN A 204 -10.84 -7.63 6.21
N HIS A 205 -9.77 -8.05 6.87
CA HIS A 205 -9.50 -9.43 7.33
C HIS A 205 -9.35 -10.49 6.21
N ILE A 206 -9.19 -10.06 4.96
CA ILE A 206 -8.83 -10.98 3.88
C ILE A 206 -7.34 -11.27 3.96
N VAL A 207 -6.97 -12.52 3.73
CA VAL A 207 -5.58 -12.97 3.63
C VAL A 207 -5.36 -13.55 2.25
N VAL A 208 -4.29 -13.13 1.60
CA VAL A 208 -3.90 -13.62 0.27
C VAL A 208 -2.47 -14.15 0.33
N ASP A 209 -2.32 -15.44 0.07
CA ASP A 209 -1.02 -16.10 0.03
C ASP A 209 -0.53 -16.23 -1.42
N PHE A 210 0.73 -15.92 -1.66
CA PHE A 210 1.39 -15.97 -2.98
C PHE A 210 2.56 -16.94 -2.98
N ASN A 211 2.76 -17.65 -4.09
CA ASN A 211 3.89 -18.56 -4.29
C ASN A 211 5.17 -17.81 -4.73
N GLN A 212 6.25 -18.58 -4.99
CA GLN A 212 7.54 -18.05 -5.45
C GLN A 212 7.47 -17.36 -6.83
N ASP A 213 6.49 -17.72 -7.65
CA ASP A 213 6.26 -17.14 -8.97
C ASP A 213 5.37 -15.88 -8.92
N ASN A 214 4.91 -15.49 -7.72
CA ASN A 214 3.95 -14.41 -7.46
C ASN A 214 2.51 -14.70 -7.96
N ASP A 215 2.16 -15.98 -8.16
CA ASP A 215 0.79 -16.41 -8.36
C ASP A 215 0.11 -16.55 -6.99
N TRP A 216 -1.17 -16.17 -6.87
CA TRP A 216 -1.88 -16.42 -5.63
C TRP A 216 -2.17 -17.93 -5.44
N LEU A 217 -2.03 -18.38 -4.20
CA LEU A 217 -2.27 -19.78 -3.80
C LEU A 217 -3.59 -19.94 -3.06
N GLU A 218 -3.83 -19.03 -2.13
CA GLU A 218 -4.97 -19.08 -1.25
C GLU A 218 -5.50 -17.67 -0.98
N ILE A 219 -6.81 -17.53 -0.98
CA ILE A 219 -7.53 -16.34 -0.54
C ILE A 219 -8.51 -16.80 0.52
N ARG A 220 -8.42 -16.23 1.72
CA ARG A 220 -9.31 -16.59 2.83
C ARG A 220 -9.71 -15.37 3.65
N HIS A 221 -10.83 -15.46 4.33
CA HIS A 221 -11.20 -14.53 5.39
C HIS A 221 -10.69 -15.07 6.74
N ALA A 222 -9.87 -14.29 7.44
CA ALA A 222 -9.20 -14.70 8.69
C ALA A 222 -10.19 -15.12 9.79
N GLU A 223 -11.35 -14.48 9.86
CA GLU A 223 -12.41 -14.77 10.82
C GLU A 223 -13.44 -15.79 10.29
N LYS A 224 -13.16 -16.43 9.15
CA LYS A 224 -14.06 -17.37 8.47
C LYS A 224 -15.44 -16.81 8.18
N THR A 225 -15.51 -15.52 7.87
CA THR A 225 -16.69 -14.90 7.27
C THR A 225 -16.58 -14.95 5.75
N TYR A 226 -17.51 -14.33 5.04
CA TYR A 226 -17.59 -14.48 3.58
C TYR A 226 -16.54 -13.64 2.87
N LEU A 227 -15.96 -14.21 1.81
CA LEU A 227 -15.18 -13.45 0.85
C LEU A 227 -16.09 -12.47 0.09
N PRO A 228 -15.61 -11.27 -0.30
CA PRO A 228 -16.39 -10.30 -1.05
C PRO A 228 -16.69 -10.81 -2.48
N ASP A 229 -17.77 -10.34 -3.07
CA ASP A 229 -18.16 -10.74 -4.44
C ASP A 229 -17.06 -10.45 -5.49
N SER A 230 -16.17 -9.52 -5.23
CA SER A 230 -15.05 -9.20 -6.13
C SER A 230 -14.13 -10.39 -6.38
N PHE A 231 -14.00 -11.33 -5.43
CA PHE A 231 -13.14 -12.50 -5.60
C PHE A 231 -13.58 -13.41 -6.76
N TYR A 232 -14.89 -13.45 -7.09
CA TYR A 232 -15.38 -14.25 -8.23
C TYR A 232 -14.76 -13.81 -9.56
N SER A 233 -14.37 -12.54 -9.68
CA SER A 233 -13.70 -12.05 -10.89
C SER A 233 -12.28 -12.61 -11.09
N LEU A 234 -11.71 -13.25 -10.06
CA LEU A 234 -10.40 -13.89 -10.10
C LEU A 234 -10.47 -15.35 -10.58
N LEU A 235 -11.68 -15.89 -10.68
CA LEU A 235 -11.93 -17.28 -11.05
C LEU A 235 -12.30 -17.40 -12.53
N PRO A 236 -11.98 -18.52 -13.17
CA PRO A 236 -12.49 -18.84 -14.51
C PRO A 236 -14.01 -18.90 -14.55
N GLY A 237 -14.62 -18.45 -15.65
CA GLY A 237 -16.07 -18.40 -15.81
C GLY A 237 -16.77 -19.73 -15.55
N ASP A 238 -16.22 -20.83 -16.06
CA ASP A 238 -16.75 -22.19 -15.87
C ASP A 238 -16.77 -22.60 -14.38
N VAL A 239 -15.73 -22.19 -13.62
CA VAL A 239 -15.65 -22.45 -12.17
C VAL A 239 -16.71 -21.62 -11.43
N VAL A 240 -16.89 -20.36 -11.82
CA VAL A 240 -17.91 -19.47 -11.22
C VAL A 240 -19.31 -20.00 -11.45
N GLU A 241 -19.60 -20.50 -12.67
CA GLU A 241 -20.91 -21.07 -13.03
C GLU A 241 -21.21 -22.29 -12.15
N GLN A 242 -20.32 -23.27 -12.09
CA GLN A 242 -20.47 -24.47 -11.26
C GLN A 242 -20.60 -24.13 -9.77
N LEU A 243 -19.72 -23.23 -9.27
CA LEU A 243 -19.74 -22.81 -7.89
C LEU A 243 -21.07 -22.10 -7.51
N THR A 244 -21.63 -21.31 -8.42
CA THR A 244 -22.92 -20.62 -8.20
C THR A 244 -24.10 -21.61 -8.15
N GLU A 245 -24.03 -22.71 -8.89
CA GLU A 245 -25.02 -23.79 -8.83
C GLU A 245 -24.93 -24.58 -7.53
N ASP A 246 -23.70 -24.91 -7.09
CA ASP A 246 -23.45 -25.74 -5.92
C ASP A 246 -23.55 -24.97 -4.59
N CYS A 247 -23.20 -23.66 -4.61
CA CYS A 247 -23.21 -22.78 -3.44
C CYS A 247 -23.94 -21.46 -3.75
N PRO A 248 -25.29 -21.49 -3.91
CA PRO A 248 -26.07 -20.30 -4.25
C PRO A 248 -26.05 -19.22 -3.16
N GLU A 249 -25.77 -19.59 -1.91
CA GLU A 249 -25.70 -18.68 -0.77
C GLU A 249 -24.38 -17.89 -0.73
N LYS A 250 -23.40 -18.27 -1.56
CA LYS A 250 -22.09 -17.60 -1.66
C LYS A 250 -21.37 -17.39 -0.32
N ASN A 251 -21.53 -18.33 0.62
CA ASN A 251 -20.92 -18.25 1.95
C ASN A 251 -19.50 -18.86 2.01
N ILE A 252 -18.69 -18.57 1.01
CA ILE A 252 -17.31 -19.07 0.89
C ILE A 252 -16.40 -18.18 1.69
N TYR A 253 -15.59 -18.76 2.58
CA TYR A 253 -14.56 -18.03 3.33
C TYR A 253 -13.13 -18.35 2.89
N LEU A 254 -12.95 -19.41 2.08
CA LEU A 254 -11.63 -19.82 1.59
C LEU A 254 -11.73 -20.33 0.15
N VAL A 255 -10.78 -19.91 -0.65
CA VAL A 255 -10.50 -20.49 -1.97
C VAL A 255 -8.99 -20.77 -2.05
N ARG A 256 -8.65 -21.97 -2.53
CA ARG A 256 -7.26 -22.40 -2.75
C ARG A 256 -7.07 -22.79 -4.19
N GLN A 257 -5.96 -22.35 -4.79
CA GLN A 257 -5.54 -22.73 -6.13
C GLN A 257 -4.39 -23.72 -6.05
N ILE A 258 -4.56 -24.89 -6.67
CA ILE A 258 -3.54 -25.92 -6.76
C ILE A 258 -3.21 -26.13 -8.23
N LYS A 259 -2.01 -25.74 -8.62
CA LYS A 259 -1.54 -25.84 -10.01
C LYS A 259 -0.77 -27.15 -10.20
N SER A 260 -1.14 -27.92 -11.20
CA SER A 260 -0.42 -29.11 -11.69
C SER A 260 0.06 -28.87 -13.12
N GLU A 261 0.81 -29.82 -13.71
CA GLU A 261 1.32 -29.68 -15.08
C GLU A 261 0.24 -29.54 -16.17
N GLN A 262 -0.97 -29.99 -15.90
CA GLN A 262 -2.05 -30.02 -16.91
C GLN A 262 -3.36 -29.43 -16.46
N THR A 263 -3.53 -29.18 -15.15
CA THR A 263 -4.79 -28.68 -14.59
C THR A 263 -4.54 -27.68 -13.49
N ILE A 264 -5.47 -26.74 -13.35
CA ILE A 264 -5.61 -25.90 -12.19
C ILE A 264 -6.84 -26.37 -11.44
N GLN A 265 -6.68 -26.69 -10.17
CA GLN A 265 -7.72 -27.11 -9.27
C GLN A 265 -8.05 -25.97 -8.31
N TYR A 266 -9.32 -25.68 -8.14
CA TYR A 266 -9.84 -24.72 -7.20
C TYR A 266 -10.60 -25.41 -6.10
N GLU A 267 -10.16 -25.26 -4.86
CA GLU A 267 -10.82 -25.79 -3.68
C GLU A 267 -11.48 -24.65 -2.91
N PHE A 268 -12.73 -24.85 -2.51
CA PHE A 268 -13.55 -23.86 -1.80
C PHE A 268 -14.03 -24.45 -0.49
N GLU A 269 -14.07 -23.63 0.56
CA GLU A 269 -14.62 -24.01 1.86
C GLU A 269 -15.63 -22.97 2.36
N THR A 270 -16.68 -23.45 3.05
CA THR A 270 -17.63 -22.62 3.79
C THR A 270 -17.47 -22.78 5.30
N ASP A 271 -18.05 -21.86 6.06
CA ASP A 271 -18.13 -21.92 7.53
C ASP A 271 -18.82 -23.20 8.06
N GLU A 272 -19.73 -23.80 7.29
CA GLU A 272 -20.38 -25.09 7.61
C GLU A 272 -19.49 -26.32 7.30
N GLN A 273 -18.22 -26.13 6.98
CA GLN A 273 -17.27 -27.19 6.61
C GLN A 273 -17.67 -27.96 5.33
N LYS A 274 -18.48 -27.36 4.46
CA LYS A 274 -18.69 -27.86 3.12
C LYS A 274 -17.52 -27.45 2.24
N SER A 275 -17.09 -28.34 1.38
CA SER A 275 -16.02 -28.09 0.43
C SER A 275 -16.39 -28.53 -0.97
N TRP A 276 -15.93 -27.78 -1.96
CA TRP A 276 -16.06 -28.10 -3.38
C TRP A 276 -14.69 -28.05 -4.03
N CYS A 277 -14.54 -28.83 -5.07
CA CYS A 277 -13.29 -28.89 -5.81
C CYS A 277 -13.59 -28.94 -7.31
N TYR A 278 -13.10 -27.95 -8.05
CA TYR A 278 -13.25 -27.89 -9.50
C TYR A 278 -11.89 -27.89 -10.17
N ALA A 279 -11.71 -28.71 -11.21
CA ALA A 279 -10.48 -28.78 -11.97
C ALA A 279 -10.75 -28.33 -13.41
N ILE A 280 -9.92 -27.44 -13.92
CA ILE A 280 -9.95 -27.02 -15.31
C ILE A 280 -8.65 -27.45 -16.01
N PRO A 281 -8.67 -27.78 -17.30
CA PRO A 281 -7.44 -27.96 -18.06
C PRO A 281 -6.60 -26.68 -18.02
N ASP A 282 -5.29 -26.82 -17.82
CA ASP A 282 -4.32 -25.71 -17.91
C ASP A 282 -3.55 -25.76 -19.23
N PRO A 283 -4.11 -25.46 -20.39
CA PRO A 283 -3.28 -25.13 -21.55
C PRO A 283 -3.27 -23.65 -21.92
N ASP A 284 -4.23 -22.86 -21.46
CA ASP A 284 -4.40 -21.48 -21.92
C ASP A 284 -4.77 -20.48 -20.82
N TYR A 285 -4.81 -20.89 -19.54
CA TYR A 285 -5.11 -19.98 -18.46
C TYR A 285 -3.90 -19.11 -18.17
N THR A 286 -3.84 -17.98 -18.82
CA THR A 286 -3.05 -16.85 -18.37
C THR A 286 -3.86 -16.17 -17.25
N PRO A 287 -3.33 -16.10 -16.01
CA PRO A 287 -3.97 -15.29 -14.96
C PRO A 287 -4.23 -13.90 -15.51
N PRO A 288 -5.35 -13.26 -15.12
CA PRO A 288 -5.64 -11.91 -15.55
C PRO A 288 -4.47 -11.02 -15.18
N THR A 289 -3.83 -10.50 -16.21
CA THR A 289 -2.85 -9.43 -16.15
C THR A 289 -1.50 -9.80 -15.57
N ILE A 290 -0.65 -10.37 -16.40
CA ILE A 290 0.78 -10.33 -16.12
C ILE A 290 1.19 -8.86 -16.11
N PHE A 291 1.42 -8.33 -14.92
CA PHE A 291 2.03 -7.02 -14.76
C PHE A 291 3.41 -7.06 -15.44
N PRO A 292 3.83 -6.05 -16.23
CA PRO A 292 5.07 -6.10 -16.99
C PRO A 292 6.32 -5.86 -16.12
N ASP A 293 6.41 -6.53 -14.97
CA ASP A 293 7.46 -6.34 -13.97
C ASP A 293 8.88 -6.48 -14.58
N LYS A 294 9.08 -7.50 -15.42
CA LYS A 294 10.39 -7.70 -16.11
C LYS A 294 10.72 -6.53 -17.03
N GLY A 295 9.74 -6.00 -17.75
CA GLY A 295 9.91 -4.84 -18.62
C GLY A 295 10.20 -3.56 -17.84
N ILE A 296 9.48 -3.35 -16.76
CA ILE A 296 9.69 -2.20 -15.86
C ILE A 296 11.06 -2.28 -15.22
N ARG A 297 11.47 -3.42 -14.67
CA ARG A 297 12.80 -3.59 -14.08
C ARG A 297 13.90 -3.37 -15.08
N ALA A 298 13.79 -3.96 -16.27
CA ALA A 298 14.76 -3.73 -17.34
C ALA A 298 14.87 -2.26 -17.75
N PHE A 299 13.77 -1.53 -17.75
CA PHE A 299 13.76 -0.09 -18.00
C PHE A 299 14.45 0.69 -16.85
N ILE A 300 14.10 0.38 -15.60
CA ILE A 300 14.72 1.00 -14.42
C ILE A 300 16.22 0.76 -14.39
N ASP A 301 16.64 -0.49 -14.54
CA ASP A 301 18.06 -0.88 -14.51
C ASP A 301 18.86 -0.18 -15.62
N LYS A 302 18.28 -0.13 -16.82
CA LYS A 302 18.92 0.50 -17.97
C LYS A 302 19.13 2.00 -17.81
N TYR A 303 18.10 2.71 -17.33
CA TYR A 303 18.08 4.18 -17.37
C TYR A 303 18.38 4.84 -16.02
N PHE A 304 18.19 4.14 -14.91
CA PHE A 304 18.37 4.69 -13.58
C PHE A 304 19.49 4.01 -12.78
N GLY A 305 19.99 2.87 -13.24
CA GLY A 305 21.05 2.11 -12.57
C GLY A 305 20.69 1.70 -11.14
N ILE A 306 19.42 1.72 -10.80
CA ILE A 306 18.92 1.41 -9.46
C ILE A 306 18.75 -0.10 -9.38
N THR A 307 19.64 -0.75 -8.64
CA THR A 307 19.52 -2.18 -8.30
C THR A 307 18.41 -2.45 -7.29
N SER A 308 17.73 -1.42 -6.81
CA SER A 308 16.70 -1.58 -5.79
C SER A 308 15.36 -2.00 -6.43
N SER A 309 14.72 -2.96 -5.79
CA SER A 309 13.38 -3.46 -6.08
C SER A 309 12.26 -2.47 -5.72
N VAL A 310 12.59 -1.24 -5.32
CA VAL A 310 11.66 -0.31 -4.71
C VAL A 310 11.10 0.65 -5.75
N PHE A 311 9.92 0.36 -6.24
CA PHE A 311 9.13 1.31 -7.04
C PHE A 311 7.64 1.08 -6.76
N MET A 312 6.89 2.15 -6.75
CA MET A 312 5.44 2.10 -6.61
C MET A 312 4.80 1.97 -7.98
N VAL A 313 3.78 1.14 -8.09
CA VAL A 313 2.99 1.00 -9.30
C VAL A 313 1.55 1.38 -9.02
N LEU A 314 1.04 2.31 -9.81
CA LEU A 314 -0.33 2.78 -9.72
C LEU A 314 -1.07 2.39 -11.00
N PRO A 315 -2.21 1.66 -10.90
CA PRO A 315 -3.05 1.42 -12.05
C PRO A 315 -3.64 2.73 -12.55
N LEU A 316 -3.73 2.86 -13.88
CA LEU A 316 -4.55 3.88 -14.50
C LEU A 316 -5.96 3.32 -14.73
N ASP A 317 -6.95 4.20 -14.85
CA ASP A 317 -8.34 3.84 -15.19
C ASP A 317 -8.45 3.04 -16.51
N THR A 318 -7.42 3.10 -17.33
CA THR A 318 -7.26 2.29 -18.54
C THR A 318 -6.45 1.04 -18.18
N LYS A 319 -7.08 -0.15 -18.31
CA LYS A 319 -6.47 -1.46 -17.99
C LYS A 319 -5.20 -1.82 -18.80
N ASP A 320 -4.74 -0.96 -19.70
CA ASP A 320 -3.62 -1.17 -20.61
C ASP A 320 -2.34 -0.45 -20.21
N ARG A 321 -2.35 0.32 -19.11
CA ARG A 321 -1.24 1.17 -18.68
C ARG A 321 -1.10 1.22 -17.18
N VAL A 322 0.12 1.44 -16.72
CA VAL A 322 0.44 1.62 -15.30
C VAL A 322 1.44 2.77 -15.12
N ILE A 323 1.29 3.51 -14.04
CA ILE A 323 2.27 4.51 -13.60
C ILE A 323 3.27 3.82 -12.67
N VAL A 324 4.53 4.03 -12.90
CA VAL A 324 5.63 3.60 -12.03
C VAL A 324 6.24 4.82 -11.39
N SER A 325 6.31 4.85 -10.07
CA SER A 325 6.94 5.93 -9.31
C SER A 325 8.19 5.40 -8.60
N LEU A 326 9.31 6.08 -8.81
CA LEU A 326 10.56 5.75 -8.13
C LEU A 326 10.70 6.56 -6.82
N PRO A 327 11.48 6.06 -5.83
CA PRO A 327 11.67 6.73 -4.55
C PRO A 327 12.27 8.14 -4.65
N ASN A 328 12.98 8.43 -5.73
CA ASN A 328 13.53 9.74 -6.03
C ASN A 328 12.50 10.74 -6.59
N GLY A 329 11.21 10.35 -6.67
CA GLY A 329 10.13 11.17 -7.20
C GLY A 329 9.99 11.13 -8.72
N PHE A 330 10.72 10.26 -9.40
CA PHE A 330 10.64 10.09 -10.84
C PHE A 330 9.44 9.22 -11.21
N ASN A 331 8.60 9.67 -12.14
CA ASN A 331 7.40 8.97 -12.56
C ASN A 331 7.46 8.65 -14.06
N PHE A 332 7.03 7.45 -14.42
CA PHE A 332 6.85 7.09 -15.81
C PHE A 332 5.66 6.12 -16.00
N THR A 333 5.07 6.14 -17.16
CA THR A 333 3.97 5.25 -17.55
C THR A 333 4.47 4.22 -18.53
N VAL A 334 4.10 2.96 -18.33
CA VAL A 334 4.37 1.86 -19.25
C VAL A 334 3.08 1.21 -19.71
N ASN A 335 3.13 0.56 -20.90
CA ASN A 335 2.07 -0.33 -21.34
C ASN A 335 2.24 -1.73 -20.71
N MET A 336 1.30 -2.63 -20.99
CA MET A 336 1.34 -4.00 -20.49
C MET A 336 2.49 -4.85 -21.05
N GLN A 337 3.19 -4.38 -22.06
CA GLN A 337 4.42 -4.99 -22.61
C GLN A 337 5.69 -4.48 -21.93
N GLY A 338 5.56 -3.54 -20.97
CA GLY A 338 6.70 -2.92 -20.28
C GLY A 338 7.40 -1.83 -21.09
N GLU A 339 6.79 -1.36 -22.19
CA GLU A 339 7.33 -0.26 -22.97
C GLU A 339 6.89 1.08 -22.37
N TRP A 340 7.83 2.01 -22.18
CA TRP A 340 7.49 3.32 -21.68
C TRP A 340 6.65 4.13 -22.68
N ILE A 341 5.64 4.81 -22.15
CA ILE A 341 4.72 5.68 -22.88
C ILE A 341 4.94 7.14 -22.53
N ASN A 342 5.03 7.41 -21.21
CA ASN A 342 5.21 8.77 -20.70
C ASN A 342 6.28 8.77 -19.63
N ILE A 343 7.06 9.83 -19.58
CA ILE A 343 8.01 10.11 -18.51
C ILE A 343 7.79 11.54 -18.06
N ASP A 344 7.47 11.70 -16.79
CA ASP A 344 7.16 12.97 -16.17
C ASP A 344 8.11 13.24 -15.01
N ASN A 345 8.74 14.41 -15.04
CA ASN A 345 9.70 14.80 -14.03
C ASN A 345 9.67 16.31 -13.77
N HIS A 346 8.64 16.77 -13.11
CA HIS A 346 8.43 18.20 -12.85
C HIS A 346 9.54 18.85 -12.03
N ASN A 347 10.36 18.11 -11.26
CA ASN A 347 11.24 18.70 -10.26
C ASN A 347 12.68 18.17 -10.21
N LEU A 348 13.07 17.26 -11.10
CA LEU A 348 14.37 16.59 -11.02
C LEU A 348 15.18 16.77 -12.31
N GLY A 349 16.45 17.08 -12.17
CA GLY A 349 17.36 17.13 -13.31
C GLY A 349 17.50 15.75 -13.95
N TRP A 350 17.05 15.62 -15.19
CA TRP A 350 17.08 14.37 -15.96
C TRP A 350 17.78 14.49 -17.31
N SER A 351 18.74 15.42 -17.37
CA SER A 351 19.42 15.76 -18.62
C SER A 351 20.01 14.55 -19.35
N ALA A 352 20.67 13.64 -18.63
CA ALA A 352 21.26 12.44 -19.24
C ALA A 352 20.20 11.48 -19.77
N LEU A 353 19.09 11.28 -19.03
CA LEU A 353 18.00 10.40 -19.44
C LEU A 353 17.26 10.95 -20.67
N LYS A 354 17.05 12.26 -20.75
CA LYS A 354 16.44 12.89 -21.92
C LYS A 354 17.20 12.55 -23.19
N GLU A 355 18.52 12.62 -23.15
CA GLU A 355 19.38 12.39 -24.33
C GLU A 355 19.34 10.95 -24.83
N GLU A 356 19.04 9.98 -23.95
CA GLU A 356 18.89 8.57 -24.33
C GLU A 356 17.49 8.23 -24.86
N LEU A 357 16.44 8.90 -24.34
CA LEU A 357 15.06 8.65 -24.71
C LEU A 357 14.64 9.38 -25.99
N ILE A 358 15.14 10.57 -26.19
CA ILE A 358 14.85 11.42 -27.33
C ILE A 358 16.14 12.06 -27.85
N SER A 359 16.26 12.18 -29.16
CA SER A 359 17.43 12.82 -29.77
C SER A 359 17.71 14.19 -29.17
N SER A 360 18.94 14.40 -28.70
CA SER A 360 19.38 15.70 -28.17
C SER A 360 19.18 16.86 -29.14
N LYS A 361 19.15 16.60 -30.46
CA LYS A 361 18.85 17.60 -31.48
C LYS A 361 17.39 18.08 -31.39
N ILE A 362 16.46 17.17 -31.13
CA ILE A 362 15.03 17.50 -31.00
C ILE A 362 14.84 18.36 -29.75
N LEU A 363 15.36 17.88 -28.58
CA LEU A 363 15.22 18.60 -27.31
C LEU A 363 15.77 20.02 -27.41
N LYS A 364 17.03 20.15 -27.86
CA LYS A 364 17.66 21.48 -28.02
C LYS A 364 16.89 22.40 -28.96
N ALA A 365 16.41 21.88 -30.09
CA ALA A 365 15.64 22.67 -31.03
C ALA A 365 14.33 23.18 -30.42
N VAL A 366 13.63 22.39 -29.59
CA VAL A 366 12.41 22.83 -28.90
C VAL A 366 12.74 23.81 -27.78
N GLU A 367 13.68 23.47 -26.91
CA GLU A 367 14.08 24.28 -25.75
C GLU A 367 14.66 25.64 -26.18
N GLU A 368 15.48 25.69 -27.23
CA GLU A 368 16.04 26.91 -27.77
C GLU A 368 14.98 27.80 -28.47
N LYS A 369 14.07 27.19 -29.27
CA LYS A 369 13.04 27.94 -29.98
C LYS A 369 12.04 28.60 -29.04
N TYR A 370 11.64 27.86 -27.97
CA TYR A 370 10.61 28.35 -27.04
C TYR A 370 11.18 28.89 -25.74
N GLN A 371 12.51 28.83 -25.54
CA GLN A 371 13.22 29.28 -24.32
C GLN A 371 12.65 28.63 -23.04
N THR A 372 12.45 27.34 -23.11
CA THR A 372 11.80 26.55 -22.03
C THR A 372 12.63 25.32 -21.64
N THR A 373 12.26 24.70 -20.54
CA THR A 373 12.83 23.42 -20.10
C THR A 373 11.75 22.33 -20.16
N ILE A 374 12.04 21.26 -20.88
CA ILE A 374 11.10 20.13 -21.01
C ILE A 374 11.13 19.29 -19.75
N THR A 375 9.96 19.05 -19.16
CA THR A 375 9.75 18.27 -17.94
C THR A 375 9.03 16.95 -18.19
N SER A 376 8.33 16.79 -19.33
CA SER A 376 7.63 15.55 -19.65
C SER A 376 7.84 15.16 -21.11
N ILE A 377 7.93 13.85 -21.36
CA ILE A 377 8.03 13.26 -22.70
C ILE A 377 7.01 12.14 -22.82
N THR A 378 6.13 12.23 -23.83
CA THR A 378 5.15 11.19 -24.15
C THR A 378 5.39 10.63 -25.55
N ARG A 379 5.27 9.30 -25.69
CA ARG A 379 5.18 8.61 -26.97
C ARG A 379 3.71 8.34 -27.28
N PRO A 380 3.07 9.10 -28.21
CA PRO A 380 1.66 8.87 -28.52
C PRO A 380 1.51 7.60 -29.35
N LEU A 381 0.83 6.59 -28.81
CA LEU A 381 0.59 5.31 -29.48
C LEU A 381 -0.54 5.39 -30.52
N ASP A 382 -1.44 6.33 -30.35
CA ASP A 382 -2.63 6.57 -31.16
C ASP A 382 -2.46 7.62 -32.28
N GLN A 383 -1.29 8.26 -32.32
CA GLN A 383 -0.97 9.33 -33.27
C GLN A 383 0.33 9.03 -34.03
N PRO A 384 0.33 8.12 -35.00
CA PRO A 384 1.55 7.61 -35.63
C PRO A 384 2.37 8.69 -36.37
N GLN A 385 1.78 9.85 -36.71
CA GLN A 385 2.46 10.99 -37.32
C GLN A 385 3.25 11.82 -36.28
N VAL A 386 2.95 11.69 -34.98
CA VAL A 386 3.62 12.42 -33.91
C VAL A 386 4.67 11.52 -33.28
N GLN A 387 5.93 11.92 -33.34
CA GLN A 387 7.01 11.13 -32.71
C GLN A 387 7.00 11.25 -31.18
N TYR A 388 6.83 12.49 -30.69
CA TYR A 388 6.80 12.80 -29.25
C TYR A 388 5.84 13.94 -28.98
N ILE A 389 5.26 13.92 -27.79
CA ILE A 389 4.59 15.06 -27.19
C ILE A 389 5.44 15.43 -25.99
N LEU A 390 5.95 16.67 -25.98
CA LEU A 390 6.78 17.21 -24.91
C LEU A 390 5.96 18.21 -24.11
N ALA A 391 6.20 18.30 -22.78
CA ALA A 391 5.63 19.37 -21.97
C ALA A 391 6.73 20.07 -21.16
N ASP A 392 6.56 21.34 -20.88
CA ASP A 392 7.47 22.15 -20.09
C ASP A 392 6.94 22.40 -18.65
N GLU A 393 7.70 23.15 -17.86
CA GLU A 393 7.34 23.50 -16.47
C GLU A 393 6.03 24.30 -16.38
N GLY A 394 5.62 24.96 -17.45
CA GLY A 394 4.36 25.72 -17.55
C GLY A 394 3.19 24.90 -18.10
N ASP A 395 3.35 23.57 -18.25
CA ASP A 395 2.39 22.69 -18.91
C ASP A 395 2.09 23.05 -20.38
N GLN A 396 2.96 23.86 -21.04
CA GLN A 396 2.88 24.07 -22.46
C GLN A 396 3.27 22.80 -23.20
N VAL A 397 2.50 22.41 -24.19
CA VAL A 397 2.70 21.16 -24.94
C VAL A 397 3.26 21.41 -26.32
N TYR A 398 4.22 20.58 -26.74
CA TYR A 398 4.92 20.66 -28.03
C TYR A 398 4.77 19.32 -28.76
N TYR A 399 4.05 19.33 -29.87
CA TYR A 399 3.92 18.18 -30.76
C TYR A 399 5.12 18.12 -31.69
N VAL A 400 5.88 17.05 -31.65
CA VAL A 400 7.09 16.84 -32.46
C VAL A 400 6.81 15.80 -33.53
N TYR A 401 6.87 16.22 -34.77
CA TYR A 401 6.69 15.36 -35.94
C TYR A 401 8.03 14.89 -36.50
N SER A 402 9.06 15.73 -36.41
CA SER A 402 10.44 15.41 -36.78
C SER A 402 11.43 16.30 -36.02
N ALA A 403 12.73 16.12 -36.27
CA ALA A 403 13.75 16.95 -35.65
C ALA A 403 13.69 18.46 -36.07
N THR A 404 12.94 18.78 -37.09
CA THR A 404 12.80 20.17 -37.61
C THR A 404 11.35 20.68 -37.64
N GLU A 405 10.39 19.80 -37.34
CA GLU A 405 8.98 20.10 -37.39
C GLU A 405 8.32 19.85 -36.06
N PHE A 406 7.99 20.90 -35.32
CA PHE A 406 7.30 20.84 -34.05
C PHE A 406 6.46 22.13 -33.84
N VAL A 407 5.32 21.97 -33.14
CA VAL A 407 4.32 23.01 -32.92
C VAL A 407 3.94 23.05 -31.44
N ALA A 408 3.93 24.26 -30.86
CA ALA A 408 3.39 24.47 -29.51
C ALA A 408 1.86 24.52 -29.55
N GLN A 409 1.22 23.85 -28.59
CA GLN A 409 -0.23 23.91 -28.38
C GLN A 409 -0.51 23.98 -26.89
N ASP A 410 -1.68 24.52 -26.51
CA ASP A 410 -2.14 24.48 -25.13
C ASP A 410 -2.34 22.99 -24.70
N SER A 411 -1.89 22.64 -23.50
CA SER A 411 -2.04 21.28 -23.03
C SER A 411 -3.51 20.94 -22.75
N PRO A 412 -3.94 19.66 -22.91
CA PRO A 412 -5.25 19.23 -22.46
C PRO A 412 -5.49 19.51 -20.98
N ARG A 413 -4.45 19.43 -20.15
CA ARG A 413 -4.49 19.75 -18.72
C ARG A 413 -4.79 21.23 -18.50
N THR A 414 -4.09 22.14 -19.20
CA THR A 414 -4.35 23.58 -19.14
C THR A 414 -5.78 23.91 -19.57
N SER A 415 -6.26 23.25 -20.63
CA SER A 415 -7.63 23.40 -21.11
C SER A 415 -8.66 22.89 -20.10
N TYR A 416 -8.40 21.72 -19.48
CA TYR A 416 -9.21 21.19 -18.40
C TYR A 416 -9.25 22.14 -17.19
N GLU A 417 -8.11 22.65 -16.76
CA GLU A 417 -8.01 23.58 -15.64
C GLU A 417 -8.72 24.91 -15.90
N LYS A 418 -8.70 25.42 -17.14
CA LYS A 418 -9.47 26.59 -17.54
C LYS A 418 -10.97 26.36 -17.38
N ALA A 419 -11.47 25.22 -17.93
CA ALA A 419 -12.88 24.85 -17.81
C ALA A 419 -13.27 24.63 -16.32
N TYR A 420 -12.43 23.89 -15.56
CA TYR A 420 -12.65 23.65 -14.15
C TYR A 420 -12.69 24.94 -13.33
N ARG A 421 -11.74 25.85 -13.56
CA ARG A 421 -11.66 27.15 -12.88
C ARG A 421 -12.86 28.03 -13.22
N TYR A 422 -13.33 28.02 -14.50
CA TYR A 422 -14.55 28.70 -14.89
C TYR A 422 -15.75 28.24 -14.06
N ILE A 423 -15.95 26.92 -13.91
CA ILE A 423 -17.06 26.36 -13.15
C ILE A 423 -16.97 26.81 -11.69
N ARG A 424 -15.82 26.72 -11.07
CA ARG A 424 -15.61 27.14 -9.66
C ARG A 424 -15.87 28.62 -9.43
N GLN A 425 -15.59 29.47 -10.40
CA GLN A 425 -15.80 30.91 -10.29
C GLN A 425 -17.28 31.33 -10.50
N HIS A 426 -17.96 30.67 -11.42
CA HIS A 426 -19.33 31.07 -11.80
C HIS A 426 -20.41 30.24 -11.09
N TYR A 427 -20.07 29.06 -10.59
CA TYR A 427 -20.96 28.16 -9.89
C TYR A 427 -20.35 27.70 -8.55
N PRO A 428 -20.11 28.65 -7.62
CA PRO A 428 -19.41 28.36 -6.37
C PRO A 428 -20.21 27.44 -5.41
N ALA A 429 -21.51 27.29 -5.61
CA ALA A 429 -22.37 26.40 -4.85
C ALA A 429 -22.23 24.92 -5.23
N GLU A 430 -21.68 24.63 -6.42
CA GLU A 430 -21.42 23.25 -6.87
C GLU A 430 -20.29 22.63 -6.05
N ILE A 431 -20.62 21.66 -5.20
CA ILE A 431 -19.65 21.01 -4.31
C ILE A 431 -18.82 20.00 -5.09
N SER A 432 -19.45 19.21 -5.96
CA SER A 432 -18.79 18.20 -6.79
C SER A 432 -19.34 18.20 -8.21
N PHE A 433 -18.47 18.13 -9.20
CA PHE A 433 -18.84 17.91 -10.58
C PHE A 433 -17.76 17.11 -11.30
N ARG A 434 -18.16 16.36 -12.30
CA ARG A 434 -17.24 15.59 -13.14
C ARG A 434 -17.18 16.22 -14.53
N LEU A 435 -16.02 16.71 -14.90
CA LEU A 435 -15.76 17.25 -16.23
C LEU A 435 -15.28 16.09 -17.13
N SER A 436 -16.08 15.69 -18.11
CA SER A 436 -15.72 14.68 -19.11
C SER A 436 -15.21 15.32 -20.39
N TYR A 437 -14.30 14.61 -21.10
CA TYR A 437 -13.79 15.03 -22.41
C TYR A 437 -14.29 14.09 -23.49
N GLU A 438 -15.10 14.59 -24.40
CA GLU A 438 -15.70 13.82 -25.50
C GLU A 438 -15.67 14.60 -26.80
N GLN A 439 -15.27 13.95 -27.89
CA GLN A 439 -15.24 14.53 -29.23
C GLN A 439 -14.56 15.91 -29.33
N GLY A 440 -13.45 16.12 -28.60
CA GLY A 440 -12.70 17.36 -28.63
C GLY A 440 -13.30 18.48 -27.77
N ARG A 441 -14.19 18.17 -26.82
CA ARG A 441 -14.88 19.15 -25.96
C ARG A 441 -14.93 18.62 -24.51
N TYR A 442 -14.90 19.55 -23.55
CA TYR A 442 -15.19 19.26 -22.17
C TYR A 442 -16.66 19.51 -21.89
N GLN A 443 -17.29 18.65 -21.10
CA GLN A 443 -18.68 18.80 -20.69
C GLN A 443 -18.91 18.36 -19.26
N THR A 444 -19.84 19.03 -18.60
CA THR A 444 -20.36 18.64 -17.28
C THR A 444 -21.81 19.05 -17.14
N THR A 445 -22.54 18.28 -16.32
CA THR A 445 -23.88 18.66 -15.89
C THR A 445 -23.81 19.02 -14.41
N LEU A 446 -24.29 20.19 -14.05
CA LEU A 446 -24.36 20.68 -12.69
C LEU A 446 -25.53 20.06 -11.93
N GLU A 447 -25.56 20.19 -10.60
CA GLU A 447 -26.63 19.62 -9.74
C GLU A 447 -28.04 20.15 -10.10
N ASP A 448 -28.14 21.38 -10.61
CA ASP A 448 -29.40 21.99 -11.10
C ASP A 448 -29.84 21.52 -12.48
N GLY A 449 -29.07 20.63 -13.13
CA GLY A 449 -29.31 20.11 -14.47
C GLY A 449 -28.72 21.00 -15.59
N THR A 450 -28.03 22.09 -15.27
CA THR A 450 -27.38 22.95 -16.27
C THR A 450 -26.23 22.19 -16.95
N LEU A 451 -26.29 22.06 -18.28
CA LEU A 451 -25.21 21.48 -19.08
C LEU A 451 -24.25 22.58 -19.51
N LEU A 452 -22.98 22.45 -19.13
CA LEU A 452 -21.88 23.33 -19.57
C LEU A 452 -21.03 22.58 -20.60
N LEU A 453 -20.75 23.24 -21.70
CA LEU A 453 -19.91 22.78 -22.79
C LEU A 453 -18.72 23.74 -22.96
N PHE A 454 -17.53 23.20 -23.03
CA PHE A 454 -16.29 23.93 -23.30
C PHE A 454 -15.62 23.39 -24.56
N ASP A 455 -14.94 24.21 -25.31
CA ASP A 455 -14.13 23.75 -26.44
C ASP A 455 -12.87 22.97 -25.98
N GLY A 456 -12.09 22.47 -26.95
CA GLY A 456 -10.85 21.78 -26.68
C GLY A 456 -9.76 22.63 -25.99
N LYS A 457 -9.99 23.95 -25.89
CA LYS A 457 -9.10 24.89 -25.17
C LYS A 457 -9.62 25.24 -23.77
N GLY A 458 -10.74 24.64 -23.35
CA GLY A 458 -11.36 24.92 -22.07
C GLY A 458 -12.15 26.22 -21.98
N GLU A 459 -12.52 26.80 -23.12
CA GLU A 459 -13.33 28.00 -23.16
C GLU A 459 -14.82 27.65 -23.30
N LEU A 460 -15.69 28.32 -22.55
CA LEU A 460 -17.12 28.02 -22.54
C LEU A 460 -17.73 28.25 -23.92
N ILE A 461 -18.43 27.25 -24.45
CA ILE A 461 -19.19 27.34 -25.69
C ILE A 461 -20.69 27.57 -25.37
N LYS A 462 -21.21 26.96 -24.29
CA LYS A 462 -22.59 26.99 -23.86
C LYS A 462 -22.71 26.72 -22.36
#